data_f220a4ca73197a4a5a2d75d28b4c9a45
#
_entry.id   f220a4ca73197a4a5a2d75d28b4c9a45
#
_cell.length_a   1.000
_cell.length_b   1.000
_cell.length_c   1.000
_cell.angle_alpha   90.00
_cell.angle_beta   90.00
_cell.angle_gamma   90.00
#
_symmetry.space_group_name_H-M   'P 1'
#
loop_
_entity.id
_entity.type
_entity.pdbx_description
1 polymer ?
#
loop_
_entity_poly.entity_id
_entity_poly.type
_entity_poly.pdbx_seq_one_letter_code
_entity_poly.pdbx_strand_id
1 'polypeptide(L)'
;MKRVMAENGVETSGVVMDAQRKIAMAFVTFDAEKKPAYLFYRENSASASFSQEELDPRIFDGAKVLYFSSMGLVRDPLRRTNYEAARLAAQAGARIAFDPNIRFGVWPSREAVRDEVRRMMQHANICKMNDEELAFLYGDGDIEQTCREMMRAYPNLELAAITLGADGALLMNRQGV
;
A
#
# COMPACT_ATOMS: atom_id res chain seq x y z
N MET A 1 21.85 -0.43 -2.62
CA MET A 1 20.45 -0.15 -2.99
C MET A 1 20.32 1.21 -3.67
N LYS A 2 20.64 2.35 -3.03
CA LYS A 2 20.50 3.71 -3.60
C LYS A 2 21.18 3.86 -4.98
N ARG A 3 22.44 3.36 -5.15
CA ARG A 3 23.14 3.35 -6.44
C ARG A 3 22.36 2.61 -7.53
N VAL A 4 21.87 1.41 -7.25
CA VAL A 4 21.10 0.61 -8.22
C VAL A 4 19.79 1.29 -8.60
N MET A 5 19.12 1.95 -7.66
CA MET A 5 17.91 2.74 -7.96
C MET A 5 18.23 3.89 -8.94
N ALA A 6 19.29 4.64 -8.66
CA ALA A 6 19.73 5.75 -9.52
C ALA A 6 20.16 5.28 -10.93
N GLU A 7 20.88 4.16 -11.02
CA GLU A 7 21.28 3.53 -12.30
C GLU A 7 20.06 3.11 -13.15
N ASN A 8 18.91 2.88 -12.52
CA ASN A 8 17.63 2.56 -13.19
C ASN A 8 16.69 3.77 -13.32
N GLY A 9 17.22 5.01 -13.20
CA GLY A 9 16.46 6.23 -13.42
C GLY A 9 15.51 6.61 -12.27
N VAL A 10 15.63 5.98 -11.09
CA VAL A 10 14.83 6.32 -9.92
C VAL A 10 15.47 7.51 -9.20
N GLU A 11 14.70 8.58 -8.97
CA GLU A 11 15.12 9.69 -8.13
C GLU A 11 15.30 9.23 -6.69
N THR A 12 16.43 9.53 -6.06
CA THR A 12 16.80 9.00 -4.75
C THR A 12 17.02 10.06 -3.68
N SER A 13 16.65 11.31 -3.91
CA SER A 13 16.75 12.40 -2.92
C SER A 13 15.90 12.09 -1.66
N GLY A 14 14.72 11.49 -1.84
CA GLY A 14 13.86 11.06 -0.75
C GLY A 14 14.29 9.77 -0.04
N VAL A 15 15.39 9.12 -0.46
CA VAL A 15 15.88 7.90 0.20
C VAL A 15 16.79 8.28 1.37
N VAL A 16 16.29 8.13 2.57
CA VAL A 16 17.03 8.36 3.82
C VAL A 16 17.90 7.13 4.15
N MET A 17 19.15 7.38 4.50
CA MET A 17 20.11 6.35 4.91
C MET A 17 20.25 6.34 6.42
N ASP A 18 19.88 5.23 7.05
CA ASP A 18 20.04 5.02 8.49
C ASP A 18 21.30 4.19 8.75
N ALA A 19 22.25 4.79 9.47
CA ALA A 19 23.52 4.13 9.81
C ALA A 19 23.43 3.25 11.06
N GLN A 20 22.37 3.32 11.83
CA GLN A 20 22.24 2.65 13.13
C GLN A 20 21.33 1.42 13.07
N ARG A 21 20.27 1.47 12.26
CA ARG A 21 19.27 0.41 12.20
C ARG A 21 19.57 -0.57 11.07
N LYS A 22 19.16 -1.80 11.26
CA LYS A 22 19.32 -2.86 10.26
C LYS A 22 18.28 -2.69 9.14
N ILE A 23 18.60 -3.23 7.98
CA ILE A 23 17.63 -3.38 6.89
C ILE A 23 16.58 -4.41 7.27
N ALA A 24 15.33 -4.18 6.86
CA ALA A 24 14.30 -5.20 6.94
C ALA A 24 14.61 -6.36 5.98
N MET A 25 14.30 -7.59 6.40
CA MET A 25 14.50 -8.79 5.59
C MET A 25 13.17 -9.53 5.45
N ALA A 26 12.95 -10.12 4.29
CA ALA A 26 11.86 -11.04 4.04
C ALA A 26 12.45 -12.36 3.51
N PHE A 27 12.05 -13.46 4.11
CA PHE A 27 12.34 -14.80 3.61
C PHE A 27 11.08 -15.33 2.93
N VAL A 28 11.24 -15.86 1.73
CA VAL A 28 10.15 -16.44 0.94
C VAL A 28 10.43 -17.91 0.80
N THR A 29 9.47 -18.73 1.21
CA THR A 29 9.43 -20.16 0.96
C THR A 29 8.22 -20.50 0.11
N PHE A 30 8.22 -21.68 -0.49
CA PHE A 30 7.08 -22.15 -1.27
C PHE A 30 6.58 -23.46 -0.64
N ASP A 31 5.26 -23.58 -0.52
CA ASP A 31 4.64 -24.84 -0.11
C ASP A 31 4.61 -25.87 -1.27
N ALA A 32 4.01 -27.05 -1.03
CA ALA A 32 3.89 -28.10 -2.03
C ALA A 32 3.09 -27.67 -3.27
N GLU A 33 2.15 -26.75 -3.10
CA GLU A 33 1.31 -26.13 -4.15
C GLU A 33 1.97 -24.92 -4.82
N LYS A 34 3.26 -24.64 -4.51
CA LYS A 34 4.04 -23.50 -4.98
C LYS A 34 3.47 -22.12 -4.56
N LYS A 35 2.66 -22.09 -3.51
CA LYS A 35 2.21 -20.83 -2.94
C LYS A 35 3.31 -20.23 -2.07
N PRO A 36 3.57 -18.92 -2.19
CA PRO A 36 4.60 -18.25 -1.39
C PRO A 36 4.17 -18.07 0.06
N ALA A 37 5.01 -18.49 1.00
CA ALA A 37 4.91 -18.15 2.41
C ALA A 37 6.03 -17.17 2.78
N TYR A 38 5.68 -16.16 3.57
CA TYR A 38 6.59 -15.05 3.89
C TYR A 38 6.88 -15.02 5.39
N LEU A 39 8.17 -14.88 5.73
CA LEU A 39 8.63 -14.58 7.09
C LEU A 39 9.37 -13.23 7.06
N PHE A 40 8.89 -12.27 7.84
CA PHE A 40 9.40 -10.92 7.87
C PHE A 40 10.18 -10.62 9.15
N TYR A 41 11.41 -10.13 8.99
CA TYR A 41 12.21 -9.52 10.05
C TYR A 41 12.32 -8.03 9.80
N ARG A 42 11.36 -7.26 10.33
CA ARG A 42 11.26 -5.83 10.08
C ARG A 42 11.17 -4.98 11.35
N GLU A 43 11.01 -5.59 12.50
CA GLU A 43 10.95 -4.85 13.77
C GLU A 43 12.24 -4.08 13.99
N ASN A 44 12.09 -2.82 14.39
CA ASN A 44 13.21 -1.89 14.61
C ASN A 44 14.17 -1.74 13.40
N SER A 45 13.70 -2.08 12.21
CA SER A 45 14.46 -1.84 10.98
C SER A 45 14.40 -0.37 10.56
N ALA A 46 15.35 0.07 9.74
CA ALA A 46 15.37 1.43 9.20
C ALA A 46 14.04 1.79 8.52
N SER A 47 13.52 0.91 7.66
CA SER A 47 12.25 1.16 6.95
C SER A 47 11.03 1.21 7.87
N ALA A 48 10.99 0.40 8.94
CA ALA A 48 9.87 0.40 9.88
C ALA A 48 9.90 1.60 10.84
N SER A 49 11.07 2.22 11.00
CA SER A 49 11.30 3.34 11.91
C SER A 49 11.33 4.70 11.21
N PHE A 50 11.10 4.74 9.90
CA PHE A 50 11.05 6.00 9.14
C PHE A 50 9.94 6.89 9.68
N SER A 51 10.31 8.11 10.09
CA SER A 51 9.43 9.02 10.82
C SER A 51 9.05 10.25 9.99
N GLN A 52 8.04 10.99 10.48
CA GLN A 52 7.58 12.21 9.80
C GLN A 52 8.65 13.29 9.71
N GLU A 53 9.58 13.34 10.68
CA GLU A 53 10.68 14.29 10.73
C GLU A 53 11.72 14.01 9.63
N GLU A 54 11.78 12.78 9.14
CA GLU A 54 12.68 12.37 8.06
C GLU A 54 12.04 12.53 6.67
N LEU A 55 10.72 12.80 6.61
CA LEU A 55 9.97 12.97 5.38
C LEU A 55 10.22 14.38 4.79
N ASP A 56 10.94 14.45 3.69
CA ASP A 56 11.13 15.71 2.97
C ASP A 56 9.88 16.04 2.12
N PRO A 57 9.11 17.11 2.44
CA PRO A 57 7.91 17.45 1.69
C PRO A 57 8.17 17.80 0.22
N ARG A 58 9.39 18.22 -0.12
CA ARG A 58 9.77 18.59 -1.50
C ARG A 58 9.72 17.41 -2.47
N ILE A 59 9.74 16.16 -1.99
CA ILE A 59 9.60 14.98 -2.87
C ILE A 59 8.23 14.92 -3.55
N PHE A 60 7.24 15.66 -3.05
CA PHE A 60 5.90 15.72 -3.64
C PHE A 60 5.75 16.82 -4.69
N ASP A 61 6.73 17.72 -4.84
CA ASP A 61 6.68 18.80 -5.82
C ASP A 61 6.62 18.23 -7.23
N GLY A 62 5.49 18.46 -7.92
CA GLY A 62 5.24 17.95 -9.27
C GLY A 62 4.95 16.44 -9.34
N ALA A 63 4.87 15.74 -8.20
CA ALA A 63 4.46 14.34 -8.16
C ALA A 63 3.03 14.18 -8.72
N LYS A 64 2.82 13.14 -9.51
CA LYS A 64 1.51 12.82 -10.10
C LYS A 64 0.77 11.77 -9.29
N VAL A 65 1.51 10.82 -8.73
CA VAL A 65 0.97 9.71 -7.95
C VAL A 65 1.88 9.43 -6.77
N LEU A 66 1.31 9.29 -5.58
CA LEU A 66 1.93 8.63 -4.44
C LEU A 66 1.40 7.20 -4.37
N TYR A 67 2.29 6.21 -4.46
CA TYR A 67 1.94 4.80 -4.30
C TYR A 67 2.52 4.22 -3.01
N PHE A 68 1.70 3.45 -2.28
CA PHE A 68 2.15 2.68 -1.11
C PHE A 68 1.22 1.51 -0.79
N SER A 69 1.65 0.65 0.16
CA SER A 69 0.91 -0.53 0.57
C SER A 69 0.62 -0.55 2.07
N SER A 70 -0.23 -1.50 2.49
CA SER A 70 -0.60 -1.66 3.91
C SER A 70 0.58 -1.99 4.83
N MET A 71 1.70 -2.48 4.29
CA MET A 71 2.92 -2.73 5.07
C MET A 71 3.44 -1.48 5.78
N GLY A 72 3.21 -0.30 5.23
CA GLY A 72 3.54 0.98 5.85
C GLY A 72 2.59 1.40 6.97
N LEU A 73 1.45 0.72 7.13
CA LEU A 73 0.39 1.09 8.08
C LEU A 73 0.37 0.22 9.35
N VAL A 74 1.25 -0.78 9.46
CA VAL A 74 1.22 -1.78 10.54
C VAL A 74 1.40 -1.16 11.92
N ARG A 75 2.34 -0.24 12.08
CA ARG A 75 2.64 0.44 13.36
C ARG A 75 3.36 1.77 13.19
N ASP A 76 3.31 2.58 14.24
CA ASP A 76 4.07 3.82 14.33
C ASP A 76 5.60 3.53 14.47
N PRO A 77 6.48 4.45 14.03
CA PRO A 77 6.17 5.77 13.45
C PRO A 77 5.76 5.72 11.98
N LEU A 78 6.07 4.64 11.25
CA LEU A 78 5.86 4.54 9.79
C LEU A 78 4.40 4.74 9.39
N ARG A 79 3.44 4.26 10.19
CA ARG A 79 2.01 4.49 9.93
C ARG A 79 1.68 5.98 9.85
N ARG A 80 2.08 6.75 10.86
CA ARG A 80 1.88 8.21 10.86
C ARG A 80 2.56 8.89 9.69
N THR A 81 3.76 8.44 9.35
CA THR A 81 4.52 8.97 8.21
C THR A 81 3.78 8.73 6.89
N ASN A 82 3.16 7.56 6.70
CA ASN A 82 2.36 7.29 5.49
C ASN A 82 1.10 8.15 5.41
N TYR A 83 0.41 8.41 6.52
CA TYR A 83 -0.72 9.35 6.52
C TYR A 83 -0.28 10.77 6.21
N GLU A 84 0.85 11.21 6.78
CA GLU A 84 1.40 12.52 6.47
C GLU A 84 1.85 12.64 5.00
N ALA A 85 2.49 11.59 4.46
CA ALA A 85 2.85 11.52 3.05
C ALA A 85 1.62 11.61 2.14
N ALA A 86 0.54 10.89 2.46
CA ALA A 86 -0.71 10.96 1.72
C ALA A 86 -1.33 12.37 1.77
N ARG A 87 -1.30 13.03 2.94
CA ARG A 87 -1.78 14.41 3.10
C ARG A 87 -0.96 15.40 2.26
N LEU A 88 0.36 15.33 2.31
CA LEU A 88 1.27 16.21 1.57
C LEU A 88 1.14 16.00 0.05
N ALA A 89 1.10 14.74 -0.40
CA ALA A 89 0.91 14.41 -1.80
C ALA A 89 -0.43 14.95 -2.35
N ALA A 90 -1.52 14.78 -1.59
CA ALA A 90 -2.83 15.31 -1.97
C ALA A 90 -2.81 16.84 -2.05
N GLN A 91 -2.13 17.53 -1.12
CA GLN A 91 -1.96 18.99 -1.15
C GLN A 91 -1.14 19.46 -2.36
N ALA A 92 -0.16 18.66 -2.81
CA ALA A 92 0.61 18.91 -4.03
C ALA A 92 -0.15 18.54 -5.31
N GLY A 93 -1.38 18.04 -5.22
CA GLY A 93 -2.21 17.64 -6.36
C GLY A 93 -1.93 16.25 -6.92
N ALA A 94 -1.16 15.43 -6.21
CA ALA A 94 -0.92 14.04 -6.59
C ALA A 94 -2.11 13.13 -6.24
N ARG A 95 -2.34 12.10 -7.06
CA ARG A 95 -3.27 11.01 -6.76
C ARG A 95 -2.66 10.03 -5.78
N ILE A 96 -3.45 9.55 -4.84
CA ILE A 96 -3.06 8.52 -3.89
C ILE A 96 -3.44 7.16 -4.47
N ALA A 97 -2.44 6.36 -4.82
CA ALA A 97 -2.62 4.97 -5.26
C ALA A 97 -2.29 4.01 -4.12
N PHE A 98 -3.28 3.29 -3.67
CA PHE A 98 -3.17 2.36 -2.55
C PHE A 98 -3.38 0.91 -2.99
N ASP A 99 -2.38 0.07 -2.76
CA ASP A 99 -2.44 -1.39 -2.91
C ASP A 99 -2.36 -2.01 -1.50
N PRO A 100 -3.46 -2.51 -0.92
CA PRO A 100 -3.43 -3.15 0.40
C PRO A 100 -2.32 -4.18 0.51
N ASN A 101 -2.17 -5.06 -0.47
CA ASN A 101 -1.13 -6.07 -0.52
C ASN A 101 -0.89 -6.72 0.86
N ILE A 102 -1.98 -7.29 1.40
CA ILE A 102 -2.09 -7.71 2.79
C ILE A 102 -1.13 -8.88 3.08
N ARG A 103 -0.39 -8.75 4.17
CA ARG A 103 0.47 -9.80 4.71
C ARG A 103 0.11 -10.01 6.18
N PHE A 104 -0.84 -10.90 6.44
CA PHE A 104 -1.41 -11.12 7.79
C PHE A 104 -0.35 -11.33 8.87
N GLY A 105 0.75 -12.01 8.55
CA GLY A 105 1.80 -12.35 9.51
C GLY A 105 2.54 -11.16 10.14
N VAL A 106 2.33 -9.92 9.66
CA VAL A 106 2.92 -8.72 10.26
C VAL A 106 1.94 -7.89 11.07
N TRP A 107 0.66 -8.26 11.06
CA TRP A 107 -0.40 -7.53 11.74
C TRP A 107 -0.77 -8.17 13.08
N PRO A 108 -1.21 -7.38 14.07
CA PRO A 108 -1.62 -7.93 15.36
C PRO A 108 -2.90 -8.77 15.28
N SER A 109 -3.81 -8.44 14.37
CA SER A 109 -5.04 -9.21 14.13
C SER A 109 -5.63 -8.92 12.75
N ARG A 110 -6.56 -9.75 12.30
CA ARG A 110 -7.30 -9.56 11.04
C ARG A 110 -8.20 -8.32 11.10
N GLU A 111 -8.77 -8.01 12.26
CA GLU A 111 -9.58 -6.82 12.51
C GLU A 111 -8.73 -5.56 12.33
N ALA A 112 -7.50 -5.53 12.92
CA ALA A 112 -6.59 -4.40 12.78
C ALA A 112 -6.22 -4.13 11.30
N VAL A 113 -6.03 -5.18 10.49
CA VAL A 113 -5.86 -5.04 9.04
C VAL A 113 -7.06 -4.36 8.42
N ARG A 114 -8.25 -4.91 8.68
CA ARG A 114 -9.50 -4.44 8.04
C ARG A 114 -9.77 -2.97 8.38
N ASP A 115 -9.61 -2.62 9.64
CA ASP A 115 -9.87 -1.26 10.12
C ASP A 115 -8.88 -0.26 9.52
N GLU A 116 -7.60 -0.61 9.50
CA GLU A 116 -6.57 0.30 9.01
C GLU A 116 -6.61 0.46 7.48
N VAL A 117 -6.86 -0.64 6.74
CA VAL A 117 -7.04 -0.58 5.28
C VAL A 117 -8.26 0.26 4.94
N ARG A 118 -9.41 0.04 5.59
CA ARG A 118 -10.62 0.84 5.37
C ARG A 118 -10.42 2.32 5.69
N ARG A 119 -9.64 2.63 6.72
CA ARG A 119 -9.29 4.02 7.06
C ARG A 119 -8.45 4.67 5.96
N MET A 120 -7.44 3.97 5.44
CA MET A 120 -6.60 4.49 4.37
C MET A 120 -7.36 4.64 3.04
N MET A 121 -8.31 3.78 2.76
CA MET A 121 -9.19 3.89 1.59
C MET A 121 -9.96 5.22 1.51
N GLN A 122 -10.20 5.90 2.64
CA GLN A 122 -10.81 7.24 2.65
C GLN A 122 -9.93 8.29 1.95
N HIS A 123 -8.64 8.03 1.82
CA HIS A 123 -7.68 8.93 1.18
C HIS A 123 -7.31 8.50 -0.24
N ALA A 124 -7.65 7.27 -0.64
CA ALA A 124 -7.25 6.72 -1.93
C ALA A 124 -8.06 7.28 -3.10
N ASN A 125 -7.36 7.63 -4.18
CA ASN A 125 -7.95 7.93 -5.49
C ASN A 125 -7.93 6.71 -6.41
N ILE A 126 -6.93 5.87 -6.27
CA ILE A 126 -6.74 4.63 -7.02
C ILE A 126 -6.53 3.51 -6.01
N CYS A 127 -7.26 2.41 -6.18
CA CYS A 127 -7.06 1.21 -5.40
C CYS A 127 -6.79 0.02 -6.32
N LYS A 128 -5.74 -0.75 -6.01
CA LYS A 128 -5.51 -2.07 -6.61
C LYS A 128 -5.50 -3.11 -5.50
N MET A 129 -6.25 -4.18 -5.65
CA MET A 129 -6.21 -5.34 -4.75
C MET A 129 -6.51 -6.61 -5.55
N ASN A 130 -6.30 -7.77 -4.96
CA ASN A 130 -6.77 -9.01 -5.56
C ASN A 130 -8.18 -9.38 -5.04
N ASP A 131 -8.78 -10.40 -5.64
CA ASP A 131 -10.10 -10.91 -5.29
C ASP A 131 -10.18 -11.43 -3.86
N GLU A 132 -9.15 -12.12 -3.35
CA GLU A 132 -9.08 -12.60 -1.98
C GLU A 132 -9.05 -11.43 -0.96
N GLU A 133 -8.35 -10.36 -1.28
CA GLU A 133 -8.31 -9.13 -0.46
C GLU A 133 -9.65 -8.41 -0.48
N LEU A 134 -10.30 -8.34 -1.65
CA LEU A 134 -11.64 -7.78 -1.79
C LEU A 134 -12.64 -8.54 -0.92
N ALA A 135 -12.67 -9.88 -1.03
CA ALA A 135 -13.52 -10.75 -0.22
C ALA A 135 -13.23 -10.62 1.28
N PHE A 136 -11.95 -10.56 1.66
CA PHE A 136 -11.57 -10.34 3.06
C PHE A 136 -12.09 -9.02 3.64
N LEU A 137 -12.03 -7.94 2.86
CA LEU A 137 -12.38 -6.58 3.32
C LEU A 137 -13.88 -6.31 3.31
N TYR A 138 -14.60 -6.87 2.33
CA TYR A 138 -15.99 -6.50 2.06
C TYR A 138 -16.98 -7.68 2.10
N GLY A 139 -16.48 -8.91 2.22
CA GLY A 139 -17.28 -10.15 2.23
C GLY A 139 -17.24 -10.86 0.88
N ASP A 140 -17.58 -12.15 0.92
CA ASP A 140 -17.72 -12.97 -0.28
C ASP A 140 -18.96 -12.52 -1.07
N GLY A 141 -18.83 -12.46 -2.40
CA GLY A 141 -19.93 -12.05 -3.28
C GLY A 141 -19.52 -11.88 -4.72
N ASP A 142 -20.41 -11.33 -5.51
CA ASP A 142 -20.11 -10.91 -6.88
C ASP A 142 -19.09 -9.77 -6.88
N ILE A 143 -17.97 -9.99 -7.58
CA ILE A 143 -16.82 -9.08 -7.57
C ILE A 143 -17.19 -7.70 -8.12
N GLU A 144 -17.97 -7.67 -9.21
CA GLU A 144 -18.36 -6.41 -9.82
C GLU A 144 -19.30 -5.62 -8.89
N GLN A 145 -20.28 -6.29 -8.28
CA GLN A 145 -21.19 -5.68 -7.33
C GLN A 145 -20.45 -5.18 -6.09
N THR A 146 -19.56 -5.98 -5.52
CA THR A 146 -18.74 -5.60 -4.37
C THR A 146 -17.85 -4.38 -4.68
N CYS A 147 -17.26 -4.37 -5.89
CA CYS A 147 -16.45 -3.24 -6.34
C CYS A 147 -17.30 -1.97 -6.50
N ARG A 148 -18.52 -2.06 -7.04
CA ARG A 148 -19.46 -0.92 -7.12
C ARG A 148 -19.81 -0.37 -5.74
N GLU A 149 -20.06 -1.23 -4.76
CA GLU A 149 -20.35 -0.83 -3.39
C GLU A 149 -19.15 -0.15 -2.73
N MET A 150 -17.95 -0.70 -2.92
CA MET A 150 -16.70 -0.08 -2.49
C MET A 150 -16.53 1.32 -3.11
N MET A 151 -16.72 1.48 -4.42
CA MET A 151 -16.64 2.77 -5.11
C MET A 151 -17.66 3.79 -4.57
N ARG A 152 -18.84 3.34 -4.14
CA ARG A 152 -19.85 4.21 -3.50
C ARG A 152 -19.44 4.62 -2.09
N ALA A 153 -18.84 3.68 -1.33
CA ALA A 153 -18.42 3.92 0.05
C ALA A 153 -17.24 4.91 0.16
N TYR A 154 -16.41 5.01 -0.89
CA TYR A 154 -15.24 5.88 -0.92
C TYR A 154 -15.34 6.94 -2.01
N PRO A 155 -15.91 8.14 -1.73
CA PRO A 155 -16.15 9.17 -2.74
C PRO A 155 -14.90 9.67 -3.47
N ASN A 156 -13.73 9.58 -2.85
CA ASN A 156 -12.45 9.98 -3.46
C ASN A 156 -11.89 8.94 -4.45
N LEU A 157 -12.39 7.70 -4.42
CA LEU A 157 -11.91 6.63 -5.26
C LEU A 157 -12.37 6.84 -6.71
N GLU A 158 -11.43 7.05 -7.61
CA GLU A 158 -11.64 7.32 -9.05
C GLU A 158 -11.51 6.04 -9.89
N LEU A 159 -10.61 5.13 -9.45
CA LEU A 159 -10.31 3.89 -10.15
C LEU A 159 -10.09 2.75 -9.14
N ALA A 160 -10.73 1.63 -9.38
CA ALA A 160 -10.46 0.36 -8.72
C ALA A 160 -9.98 -0.68 -9.73
N ALA A 161 -8.92 -1.41 -9.38
CA ALA A 161 -8.37 -2.51 -10.16
C ALA A 161 -8.36 -3.77 -9.30
N ILE A 162 -9.20 -4.75 -9.64
CA ILE A 162 -9.28 -6.03 -8.92
C ILE A 162 -8.62 -7.10 -9.79
N THR A 163 -7.49 -7.64 -9.35
CA THR A 163 -6.78 -8.70 -10.07
C THR A 163 -7.36 -10.07 -9.74
N LEU A 164 -7.53 -10.92 -10.76
CA LEU A 164 -8.19 -12.23 -10.72
C LEU A 164 -7.23 -13.37 -11.06
N GLY A 165 -5.94 -13.19 -10.79
CA GLY A 165 -4.92 -14.16 -11.13
C GLY A 165 -4.85 -14.42 -12.63
N ALA A 166 -5.00 -15.69 -13.04
CA ALA A 166 -4.97 -16.09 -14.46
C ALA A 166 -6.18 -15.60 -15.26
N ASP A 167 -7.28 -15.23 -14.57
CA ASP A 167 -8.53 -14.79 -15.21
C ASP A 167 -8.51 -13.28 -15.57
N GLY A 168 -7.38 -12.62 -15.31
CA GLY A 168 -7.17 -11.22 -15.70
C GLY A 168 -7.45 -10.22 -14.59
N ALA A 169 -8.16 -9.13 -14.91
CA ALA A 169 -8.50 -8.10 -13.94
C ALA A 169 -9.79 -7.38 -14.31
N LEU A 170 -10.55 -6.98 -13.29
CA LEU A 170 -11.66 -6.06 -13.41
C LEU A 170 -11.15 -4.63 -13.12
N LEU A 171 -11.40 -3.72 -14.05
CA LEU A 171 -11.16 -2.28 -13.86
C LEU A 171 -12.51 -1.57 -13.78
N MET A 172 -12.67 -0.76 -12.74
CA MET A 172 -13.89 0.01 -12.54
C MET A 172 -13.56 1.46 -12.24
N ASN A 173 -14.20 2.37 -12.92
CA ASN A 173 -14.17 3.79 -12.63
C ASN A 173 -15.60 4.28 -12.26
N ARG A 174 -15.77 5.58 -12.07
CA ARG A 174 -17.07 6.15 -11.70
C ARG A 174 -18.14 6.06 -12.80
N GLN A 175 -17.75 5.77 -14.02
CA GLN A 175 -18.66 5.60 -15.16
C GLN A 175 -19.07 4.13 -15.35
N GLY A 176 -18.36 3.19 -14.77
CA GLY A 176 -18.62 1.75 -14.82
C GLY A 176 -17.35 0.90 -15.05
N VAL A 177 -17.55 -0.33 -15.43
CA VAL A 177 -16.49 -1.31 -15.74
C VAL A 177 -15.93 -1.07 -17.14
#